data_6cc9996d7f7a1142137fe5080a2fe4ca
#
_entry.id   6cc9996d7f7a1142137fe5080a2fe4ca
#
_cell.length_a   1.000
_cell.length_b   1.000
_cell.length_c   1.000
_cell.angle_alpha   90.00
_cell.angle_beta   90.00
_cell.angle_gamma   90.00
#
_symmetry.space_group_name_H-M   'P 1'
#
loop_
_entity.id
_entity.type
_entity.pdbx_description
1 polymer ?
#
loop_
_entity_poly.entity_id
_entity_poly.type
_entity_poly.pdbx_seq_one_letter_code
_entity_poly.pdbx_strand_id
1 'polypeptide(L)'
;MKKLLCTILSLTLLLTGCTIGNGNIRIGAAGIGGMYYTFANTLAGLCTKEDTGFELEVKKTAGSAANLRLLSSNYIELGIAQADLIDAAYQGTGVFTGKKCQNFKAVASLYPEACQIVVRKDSDIETIDDLQGKKVSVGEEESGSELNARQILEMSGLPEDLIKTKHLDYTDAADKLAAGKIDAFFFT
;
A
#
# COMPACT_ATOMS: atom_id res chain seq x y z
N MET A 1 26.24 -56.25 -1.53
CA MET A 1 25.90 -55.43 -0.36
C MET A 1 26.19 -53.93 -0.55
N LYS A 2 27.38 -53.52 -0.99
CA LYS A 2 27.69 -52.06 -1.20
C LYS A 2 26.85 -51.37 -2.26
N LYS A 3 26.49 -52.04 -3.37
CA LYS A 3 25.61 -51.48 -4.41
C LYS A 3 24.14 -51.31 -3.98
N LEU A 4 23.66 -52.20 -3.13
CA LEU A 4 22.27 -52.11 -2.59
C LEU A 4 22.17 -50.95 -1.56
N LEU A 5 23.21 -50.68 -0.79
CA LEU A 5 23.24 -49.60 0.19
C LEU A 5 23.24 -48.22 -0.48
N CYS A 6 23.95 -48.05 -1.63
CA CYS A 6 23.96 -46.82 -2.41
C CYS A 6 22.58 -46.52 -3.06
N THR A 7 21.85 -47.56 -3.48
CA THR A 7 20.53 -47.40 -4.10
C THR A 7 19.48 -47.00 -3.07
N ILE A 8 19.56 -47.50 -1.84
CA ILE A 8 18.67 -47.11 -0.75
C ILE A 8 18.97 -45.69 -0.28
N LEU A 9 20.24 -45.27 -0.25
CA LEU A 9 20.62 -43.91 0.16
C LEU A 9 20.22 -42.85 -0.88
N SER A 10 20.24 -43.19 -2.18
CA SER A 10 19.74 -42.25 -3.22
C SER A 10 18.22 -42.17 -3.31
N LEU A 11 17.49 -43.19 -2.85
CA LEU A 11 16.02 -43.16 -2.83
C LEU A 11 15.46 -42.38 -1.63
N THR A 12 16.20 -42.33 -0.51
CA THR A 12 15.81 -41.53 0.66
C THR A 12 16.03 -40.04 0.46
N LEU A 13 16.89 -39.60 -0.45
CA LEU A 13 17.11 -38.18 -0.80
C LEU A 13 15.99 -37.58 -1.68
N LEU A 14 15.15 -38.45 -2.30
CA LEU A 14 14.02 -38.01 -3.12
C LEU A 14 12.72 -37.78 -2.32
N LEU A 15 12.73 -38.11 -1.01
CA LEU A 15 11.57 -37.96 -0.13
C LEU A 15 11.62 -36.68 0.76
N THR A 16 12.59 -35.79 0.52
CA THR A 16 12.43 -34.41 1.03
C THR A 16 11.41 -33.71 0.15
N GLY A 17 10.17 -34.20 0.23
CA GLY A 17 9.01 -33.43 -0.21
C GLY A 17 9.09 -32.07 0.43
N CYS A 18 9.02 -31.02 -0.36
CA CYS A 18 8.75 -29.69 0.13
C CYS A 18 7.53 -29.82 1.06
N THR A 19 7.75 -29.85 2.36
CA THR A 19 6.73 -29.38 3.27
C THR A 19 6.44 -27.98 2.82
N ILE A 20 5.29 -27.78 2.14
CA ILE A 20 4.67 -26.47 2.06
C ILE A 20 4.51 -26.10 3.53
N GLY A 21 5.47 -25.33 4.05
CA GLY A 21 5.37 -24.82 5.40
C GLY A 21 4.03 -24.09 5.49
N ASN A 22 3.34 -24.21 6.59
CA ASN A 22 2.29 -23.28 6.99
C ASN A 22 2.94 -21.89 7.05
N GLY A 23 3.21 -21.30 5.89
CA GLY A 23 3.84 -19.99 5.76
C GLY A 23 2.74 -18.96 5.89
N ASN A 24 2.87 -18.06 6.84
CA ASN A 24 2.05 -16.88 6.88
C ASN A 24 2.22 -16.13 5.56
N ILE A 25 1.12 -15.86 4.88
CA ILE A 25 1.10 -15.01 3.67
C ILE A 25 1.01 -13.57 4.13
N ARG A 26 2.04 -12.77 3.83
CA ARG A 26 2.07 -11.36 4.22
C ARG A 26 1.31 -10.53 3.21
N ILE A 27 0.35 -9.72 3.68
CA ILE A 27 -0.40 -8.78 2.87
C ILE A 27 -0.03 -7.34 3.24
N GLY A 28 0.57 -6.62 2.31
CA GLY A 28 0.82 -5.18 2.44
C GLY A 28 -0.49 -4.41 2.29
N ALA A 29 -0.87 -3.70 3.34
CA ALA A 29 -2.06 -2.87 3.35
C ALA A 29 -1.68 -1.38 3.16
N ALA A 30 -1.86 -0.57 4.17
CA ALA A 30 -1.43 0.82 4.26
C ALA A 30 -1.47 1.25 5.72
N GLY A 31 -1.58 2.54 5.99
CA GLY A 31 -1.74 3.09 7.33
C GLY A 31 -3.00 2.61 8.03
N ILE A 32 -2.93 2.51 9.35
CA ILE A 32 -4.08 2.23 10.23
C ILE A 32 -5.11 3.36 10.03
N GLY A 33 -6.40 3.00 9.98
CA GLY A 33 -7.49 3.96 9.72
C GLY A 33 -7.88 4.07 8.24
N GLY A 34 -7.07 3.54 7.32
CA GLY A 34 -7.40 3.46 5.89
C GLY A 34 -8.20 2.23 5.52
N MET A 35 -8.86 2.29 4.35
CA MET A 35 -9.70 1.20 3.84
C MET A 35 -8.87 -0.06 3.53
N TYR A 36 -7.66 0.07 3.02
CA TYR A 36 -6.77 -1.07 2.74
C TYR A 36 -6.50 -1.89 3.99
N TYR A 37 -6.20 -1.21 5.11
CA TYR A 37 -5.92 -1.88 6.38
C TYR A 37 -7.15 -2.60 6.92
N THR A 38 -8.33 -1.96 6.84
CA THR A 38 -9.60 -2.55 7.23
C THR A 38 -9.95 -3.77 6.38
N PHE A 39 -9.81 -3.66 5.05
CA PHE A 39 -10.06 -4.77 4.13
C PHE A 39 -9.12 -5.95 4.40
N ALA A 40 -7.81 -5.69 4.51
CA ALA A 40 -6.82 -6.74 4.75
C ALA A 40 -7.08 -7.50 6.07
N ASN A 41 -7.43 -6.80 7.15
CA ASN A 41 -7.77 -7.44 8.42
C ASN A 41 -9.08 -8.25 8.34
N THR A 42 -10.08 -7.74 7.62
CA THR A 42 -11.33 -8.48 7.40
C THR A 42 -11.06 -9.76 6.61
N LEU A 43 -10.26 -9.69 5.55
CA LEU A 43 -9.87 -10.84 4.76
C LEU A 43 -9.08 -11.86 5.60
N ALA A 44 -8.13 -11.40 6.41
CA ALA A 44 -7.37 -12.25 7.33
C ALA A 44 -8.28 -12.99 8.32
N GLY A 45 -9.26 -12.28 8.90
CA GLY A 45 -10.25 -12.88 9.79
C GLY A 45 -11.13 -13.92 9.09
N LEU A 46 -11.49 -13.70 7.83
CA LEU A 46 -12.24 -14.69 7.03
C LEU A 46 -11.40 -15.94 6.74
N CYS A 47 -10.13 -15.78 6.35
CA CYS A 47 -9.23 -16.91 6.12
C CYS A 47 -9.09 -17.79 7.37
N THR A 48 -8.94 -17.19 8.53
CA THR A 48 -8.87 -17.92 9.80
C THR A 48 -10.18 -18.65 10.10
N LYS A 49 -11.33 -17.99 9.92
CA LYS A 49 -12.65 -18.55 10.18
C LYS A 49 -12.97 -19.75 9.29
N GLU A 50 -12.62 -19.68 8.01
CA GLU A 50 -12.92 -20.71 7.01
C GLU A 50 -11.86 -21.82 6.94
N ASP A 51 -10.87 -21.82 7.84
CA ASP A 51 -9.78 -22.82 7.92
C ASP A 51 -9.13 -23.10 6.55
N THR A 52 -8.70 -22.02 5.90
CA THR A 52 -8.14 -22.08 4.53
C THR A 52 -6.79 -22.80 4.43
N GLY A 53 -6.20 -23.20 5.55
CA GLY A 53 -4.89 -23.85 5.61
C GLY A 53 -3.71 -22.90 5.52
N PHE A 54 -3.94 -21.58 5.53
CA PHE A 54 -2.91 -20.54 5.63
C PHE A 54 -3.42 -19.36 6.48
N GLU A 55 -2.48 -18.59 7.00
CA GLU A 55 -2.77 -17.36 7.75
C GLU A 55 -2.34 -16.15 6.93
N LEU A 56 -3.16 -15.09 6.93
CA LEU A 56 -2.79 -13.79 6.38
C LEU A 56 -2.23 -12.91 7.49
N GLU A 57 -0.98 -12.51 7.35
CA GLU A 57 -0.34 -11.53 8.22
C GLU A 57 -0.44 -10.13 7.60
N VAL A 58 -1.27 -9.26 8.20
CA VAL A 58 -1.46 -7.89 7.71
C VAL A 58 -0.28 -7.02 8.11
N LYS A 59 0.38 -6.44 7.12
CA LYS A 59 1.50 -5.50 7.31
C LYS A 59 1.03 -4.07 7.13
N LYS A 60 1.26 -3.22 8.15
CA LYS A 60 1.20 -1.77 7.95
C LYS A 60 2.32 -1.37 6.99
N THR A 61 1.98 -0.59 5.97
CA THR A 61 2.91 -0.03 4.98
C THR A 61 2.52 1.42 4.72
N ALA A 62 3.30 2.14 3.92
CA ALA A 62 2.91 3.47 3.48
C ALA A 62 1.74 3.45 2.47
N GLY A 63 1.56 2.37 1.71
CA GLY A 63 0.47 2.22 0.75
C GLY A 63 0.91 1.71 -0.62
N SER A 64 0.27 2.19 -1.67
CA SER A 64 0.34 1.58 -3.01
C SER A 64 1.75 1.45 -3.57
N ALA A 65 2.55 2.51 -3.61
CA ALA A 65 3.89 2.44 -4.19
C ALA A 65 4.83 1.57 -3.35
N ALA A 66 4.75 1.70 -2.02
CA ALA A 66 5.50 0.84 -1.10
C ALA A 66 5.14 -0.63 -1.28
N ASN A 67 3.85 -0.97 -1.39
CA ASN A 67 3.38 -2.35 -1.59
C ASN A 67 3.90 -2.95 -2.89
N LEU A 68 3.90 -2.19 -3.99
CA LEU A 68 4.42 -2.64 -5.28
C LEU A 68 5.94 -2.90 -5.25
N ARG A 69 6.70 -2.08 -4.51
CA ARG A 69 8.13 -2.32 -4.28
C ARG A 69 8.38 -3.56 -3.42
N LEU A 70 7.61 -3.74 -2.35
CA LEU A 70 7.71 -4.90 -1.45
C LEU A 70 7.34 -6.20 -2.17
N LEU A 71 6.27 -6.20 -2.99
CA LEU A 71 5.90 -7.33 -3.86
C LEU A 71 7.02 -7.66 -4.84
N SER A 72 7.54 -6.66 -5.55
CA SER A 72 8.59 -6.85 -6.54
C SER A 72 9.89 -7.39 -5.94
N SER A 73 10.12 -7.15 -4.66
CA SER A 73 11.29 -7.61 -3.91
C SER A 73 11.03 -8.90 -3.10
N ASN A 74 9.84 -9.51 -3.23
CA ASN A 74 9.41 -10.71 -2.51
C ASN A 74 9.41 -10.56 -0.97
N TYR A 75 9.21 -9.33 -0.46
CA TYR A 75 9.04 -9.08 0.97
C TYR A 75 7.63 -9.34 1.48
N ILE A 76 6.64 -9.26 0.59
CA ILE A 76 5.24 -9.61 0.83
C ILE A 76 4.73 -10.46 -0.34
N GLU A 77 3.73 -11.29 -0.09
CA GLU A 77 3.12 -12.18 -1.07
C GLU A 77 1.87 -11.57 -1.70
N LEU A 78 1.17 -10.70 -0.97
CA LEU A 78 0.00 -9.97 -1.43
C LEU A 78 0.17 -8.48 -1.11
N GLY A 79 -0.49 -7.62 -1.88
CA GLY A 79 -0.50 -6.19 -1.64
C GLY A 79 -1.71 -5.53 -2.28
N ILE A 80 -2.23 -4.50 -1.62
CA ILE A 80 -3.30 -3.67 -2.16
C ILE A 80 -2.67 -2.42 -2.76
N ALA A 81 -3.06 -2.07 -3.97
CA ALA A 81 -2.51 -0.92 -4.67
C ALA A 81 -3.51 -0.32 -5.67
N GLN A 82 -3.40 0.96 -5.91
CA GLN A 82 -4.15 1.69 -6.94
C GLN A 82 -3.76 1.22 -8.34
N ALA A 83 -4.73 1.18 -9.26
CA ALA A 83 -4.53 0.65 -10.60
C ALA A 83 -3.55 1.48 -11.45
N ASP A 84 -3.56 2.78 -11.33
CA ASP A 84 -2.63 3.70 -11.98
C ASP A 84 -1.17 3.47 -11.54
N LEU A 85 -0.96 3.22 -10.25
CA LEU A 85 0.37 2.89 -9.71
C LEU A 85 0.83 1.49 -10.11
N ILE A 86 -0.08 0.53 -10.27
CA ILE A 86 0.24 -0.79 -10.83
C ILE A 86 0.78 -0.62 -12.26
N ASP A 87 0.11 0.19 -13.09
CA ASP A 87 0.59 0.47 -14.45
C ASP A 87 1.93 1.21 -14.46
N ALA A 88 2.07 2.26 -13.64
CA ALA A 88 3.31 3.02 -13.52
C ALA A 88 4.49 2.13 -13.06
N ALA A 89 4.26 1.22 -12.12
CA ALA A 89 5.26 0.26 -11.64
C ALA A 89 5.69 -0.70 -12.75
N TYR A 90 4.72 -1.22 -13.50
CA TYR A 90 4.98 -2.15 -14.60
C TYR A 90 5.74 -1.49 -15.75
N GLN A 91 5.37 -0.25 -16.12
CA GLN A 91 6.04 0.52 -17.16
C GLN A 91 7.38 1.13 -16.69
N GLY A 92 7.59 1.32 -15.41
CA GLY A 92 8.75 2.00 -14.83
C GLY A 92 8.67 3.51 -15.04
N THR A 93 7.50 4.09 -14.87
CA THR A 93 7.24 5.52 -15.01
C THR A 93 6.91 6.18 -13.67
N GLY A 94 6.79 7.51 -13.65
CA GLY A 94 6.49 8.25 -12.43
C GLY A 94 7.49 7.94 -11.31
N VAL A 95 6.99 7.59 -10.13
CA VAL A 95 7.82 7.24 -8.95
C VAL A 95 8.62 5.94 -9.11
N PHE A 96 8.37 5.18 -10.18
CA PHE A 96 9.11 3.97 -10.54
C PHE A 96 10.12 4.18 -11.67
N THR A 97 10.37 5.42 -12.10
CA THR A 97 11.33 5.73 -13.16
C THR A 97 12.70 5.12 -12.86
N GLY A 98 13.23 4.39 -13.84
CA GLY A 98 14.51 3.69 -13.74
C GLY A 98 14.46 2.34 -13.01
N LYS A 99 13.32 1.95 -12.43
CA LYS A 99 13.18 0.66 -11.75
C LYS A 99 11.77 0.08 -11.94
N LYS A 100 11.60 -0.72 -12.99
CA LYS A 100 10.35 -1.47 -13.21
C LYS A 100 10.09 -2.47 -12.08
N CYS A 101 8.84 -2.58 -11.67
CA CYS A 101 8.36 -3.59 -10.75
C CYS A 101 7.36 -4.48 -11.50
N GLN A 102 7.77 -5.68 -11.91
CA GLN A 102 6.99 -6.57 -12.80
C GLN A 102 6.79 -7.99 -12.22
N ASN A 103 7.35 -8.28 -11.02
CA ASN A 103 7.30 -9.61 -10.41
C ASN A 103 6.02 -9.85 -9.62
N PHE A 104 4.89 -9.34 -10.11
CA PHE A 104 3.59 -9.55 -9.47
C PHE A 104 2.49 -9.71 -10.52
N LYS A 105 1.32 -10.14 -10.09
CA LYS A 105 0.11 -10.29 -10.92
C LYS A 105 -1.08 -9.67 -10.19
N ALA A 106 -2.00 -9.07 -10.95
CA ALA A 106 -3.30 -8.66 -10.42
C ALA A 106 -4.16 -9.90 -10.17
N VAL A 107 -4.77 -9.98 -8.99
CA VAL A 107 -5.66 -11.07 -8.57
C VAL A 107 -7.12 -10.65 -8.65
N ALA A 108 -7.44 -9.44 -8.18
CA ALA A 108 -8.80 -8.91 -8.16
C ALA A 108 -8.81 -7.39 -8.20
N SER A 109 -9.89 -6.82 -8.70
CA SER A 109 -10.25 -5.42 -8.50
C SER A 109 -11.23 -5.36 -7.33
N LEU A 110 -10.98 -4.47 -6.36
CA LEU A 110 -11.74 -4.45 -5.11
C LEU A 110 -12.88 -3.41 -5.15
N TYR A 111 -12.55 -2.14 -5.21
CA TYR A 111 -13.51 -1.04 -5.16
C TYR A 111 -12.94 0.23 -5.83
N PRO A 112 -13.81 1.16 -6.29
CA PRO A 112 -13.35 2.48 -6.72
C PRO A 112 -12.94 3.33 -5.53
N GLU A 113 -11.88 4.10 -5.69
CA GLU A 113 -11.39 5.05 -4.69
C GLU A 113 -11.71 6.48 -5.11
N ALA A 114 -12.14 7.29 -4.16
CA ALA A 114 -12.40 8.70 -4.36
C ALA A 114 -11.43 9.52 -3.51
N CYS A 115 -10.58 10.31 -4.16
CA CYS A 115 -9.71 11.24 -3.46
C CYS A 115 -10.54 12.43 -2.94
N GLN A 116 -10.37 12.75 -1.67
CA GLN A 116 -11.08 13.83 -0.98
C GLN A 116 -10.08 14.76 -0.31
N ILE A 117 -10.45 16.03 -0.19
CA ILE A 117 -9.70 17.02 0.59
C ILE A 117 -10.54 17.34 1.83
N VAL A 118 -9.99 17.07 2.99
CA VAL A 118 -10.65 17.25 4.27
C VAL A 118 -10.15 18.52 4.94
N VAL A 119 -11.07 19.38 5.34
CA VAL A 119 -10.82 20.64 6.05
C VAL A 119 -11.72 20.74 7.28
N ARG A 120 -11.41 21.62 8.22
CA ARG A 120 -12.34 21.92 9.32
C ARG A 120 -13.56 22.68 8.82
N LYS A 121 -14.70 22.45 9.44
CA LYS A 121 -15.98 23.09 9.09
C LYS A 121 -15.94 24.63 9.19
N ASP A 122 -15.11 25.16 10.08
CA ASP A 122 -14.90 26.59 10.32
C ASP A 122 -13.70 27.16 9.52
N SER A 123 -13.20 26.42 8.56
CA SER A 123 -12.12 26.80 7.66
C SER A 123 -12.58 27.84 6.64
N ASP A 124 -11.67 28.66 6.18
CA ASP A 124 -11.80 29.56 5.03
C ASP A 124 -11.42 28.90 3.69
N ILE A 125 -11.19 27.58 3.69
CA ILE A 125 -10.81 26.81 2.50
C ILE A 125 -12.10 26.24 1.88
N GLU A 126 -12.46 26.75 0.70
CA GLU A 126 -13.62 26.31 -0.08
C GLU A 126 -13.20 25.72 -1.44
N THR A 127 -12.02 26.09 -1.94
CA THR A 127 -11.48 25.67 -3.22
C THR A 127 -10.04 25.16 -3.07
N ILE A 128 -9.50 24.52 -4.12
CA ILE A 128 -8.10 24.06 -4.14
C ILE A 128 -7.14 25.26 -4.08
N ASP A 129 -7.48 26.38 -4.69
CA ASP A 129 -6.64 27.58 -4.70
C ASP A 129 -6.43 28.13 -3.26
N ASP A 130 -7.40 27.95 -2.37
CA ASP A 130 -7.30 28.38 -0.97
C ASP A 130 -6.28 27.59 -0.16
N LEU A 131 -5.76 26.49 -0.71
CA LEU A 131 -4.66 25.73 -0.10
C LEU A 131 -3.31 26.44 -0.23
N GLN A 132 -3.18 27.48 -1.05
CA GLN A 132 -1.93 28.20 -1.22
C GLN A 132 -1.40 28.73 0.13
N GLY A 133 -0.16 28.37 0.45
CA GLY A 133 0.50 28.74 1.69
C GLY A 133 0.00 28.00 2.95
N LYS A 134 -1.03 27.18 2.85
CA LYS A 134 -1.59 26.37 3.95
C LYS A 134 -0.69 25.16 4.26
N LYS A 135 -0.87 24.60 5.46
CA LYS A 135 -0.23 23.34 5.87
C LYS A 135 -1.13 22.17 5.46
N VAL A 136 -0.73 21.44 4.45
CA VAL A 136 -1.54 20.35 3.86
C VAL A 136 -0.81 19.03 4.00
N SER A 137 -1.49 18.02 4.56
CA SER A 137 -0.99 16.64 4.49
C SER A 137 -1.43 16.00 3.18
N VAL A 138 -0.45 15.56 2.40
CA VAL A 138 -0.67 14.89 1.12
C VAL A 138 -0.75 13.36 1.25
N GLY A 139 -0.58 12.80 2.44
CA GLY A 139 -0.47 11.37 2.72
C GLY A 139 0.95 10.98 3.09
N GLU A 140 1.17 9.73 3.47
CA GLU A 140 2.51 9.18 3.73
C GLU A 140 3.32 9.14 2.43
N GLU A 141 4.63 9.29 2.53
CA GLU A 141 5.54 9.08 1.39
C GLU A 141 5.35 7.67 0.80
N GLU A 142 5.36 7.54 -0.52
CA GLU A 142 5.07 6.29 -1.26
C GLU A 142 3.62 5.78 -1.12
N SER A 143 2.69 6.59 -0.62
CA SER A 143 1.26 6.28 -0.63
C SER A 143 0.60 6.62 -1.97
N GLY A 144 -0.56 6.01 -2.24
CA GLY A 144 -1.40 6.41 -3.36
C GLY A 144 -1.98 7.82 -3.15
N SER A 145 -2.30 8.18 -1.90
CA SER A 145 -2.82 9.51 -1.57
C SER A 145 -1.83 10.62 -1.87
N GLU A 146 -0.54 10.42 -1.58
CA GLU A 146 0.51 11.38 -1.94
C GLU A 146 0.53 11.65 -3.44
N LEU A 147 0.45 10.61 -4.25
CA LEU A 147 0.51 10.76 -5.70
C LEU A 147 -0.76 11.40 -6.25
N ASN A 148 -1.94 11.02 -5.74
CA ASN A 148 -3.20 11.65 -6.10
C ASN A 148 -3.20 13.13 -5.71
N ALA A 149 -2.73 13.47 -4.51
CA ALA A 149 -2.63 14.85 -4.06
C ALA A 149 -1.74 15.67 -4.99
N ARG A 150 -0.55 15.18 -5.31
CA ARG A 150 0.38 15.84 -6.24
C ARG A 150 -0.24 16.06 -7.62
N GLN A 151 -0.86 15.05 -8.19
CA GLN A 151 -1.54 15.16 -9.49
C GLN A 151 -2.69 16.18 -9.46
N ILE A 152 -3.53 16.15 -8.44
CA ILE A 152 -4.65 17.08 -8.29
C ILE A 152 -4.14 18.52 -8.15
N LEU A 153 -3.14 18.73 -7.32
CA LEU A 153 -2.54 20.05 -7.11
C LEU A 153 -1.89 20.58 -8.41
N GLU A 154 -1.11 19.77 -9.11
CA GLU A 154 -0.50 20.14 -10.39
C GLU A 154 -1.55 20.48 -11.46
N MET A 155 -2.59 19.64 -11.60
CA MET A 155 -3.67 19.85 -12.57
C MET A 155 -4.50 21.10 -12.26
N SER A 156 -4.57 21.52 -11.00
CA SER A 156 -5.26 22.72 -10.55
C SER A 156 -4.38 23.98 -10.62
N GLY A 157 -3.12 23.86 -11.08
CA GLY A 157 -2.20 24.99 -11.15
C GLY A 157 -1.60 25.42 -9.80
N LEU A 158 -1.75 24.60 -8.77
CA LEU A 158 -1.20 24.80 -7.43
C LEU A 158 -0.14 23.72 -7.12
N PRO A 159 1.06 23.78 -7.72
CA PRO A 159 2.08 22.78 -7.46
C PRO A 159 2.48 22.76 -5.99
N GLU A 160 3.05 21.64 -5.57
CA GLU A 160 3.30 21.31 -4.15
C GLU A 160 4.22 22.30 -3.43
N ASP A 161 5.06 23.03 -4.15
CA ASP A 161 5.93 24.08 -3.61
C ASP A 161 5.17 25.35 -3.17
N LEU A 162 3.92 25.51 -3.58
CA LEU A 162 3.04 26.60 -3.14
C LEU A 162 2.27 26.29 -1.85
N ILE A 163 2.37 25.10 -1.30
CA ILE A 163 1.78 24.69 -0.03
C ILE A 163 2.87 24.32 0.98
N LYS A 164 2.51 24.20 2.25
CA LYS A 164 3.42 23.68 3.30
C LYS A 164 3.15 22.20 3.49
N THR A 165 3.74 21.38 2.63
CA THR A 165 3.51 19.92 2.58
C THR A 165 3.86 19.22 3.88
N LYS A 166 3.03 18.25 4.26
CA LYS A 166 3.20 17.28 5.34
C LYS A 166 2.93 15.88 4.83
N HIS A 167 3.72 14.92 5.31
CA HIS A 167 3.52 13.50 5.03
C HIS A 167 3.07 12.79 6.31
N LEU A 168 1.75 12.54 6.41
CA LEU A 168 1.13 11.97 7.61
C LEU A 168 0.23 10.80 7.21
N ASP A 169 0.13 9.80 8.09
CA ASP A 169 -0.95 8.82 7.97
C ASP A 169 -2.30 9.47 8.29
N TYR A 170 -3.39 8.79 7.97
CA TYR A 170 -4.74 9.36 8.11
C TYR A 170 -5.13 9.67 9.54
N THR A 171 -4.70 8.86 10.50
CA THR A 171 -4.99 9.08 11.92
C THR A 171 -4.27 10.33 12.42
N ASP A 172 -2.99 10.42 12.15
CA ASP A 172 -2.18 11.59 12.50
C ASP A 172 -2.66 12.86 11.81
N ALA A 173 -3.08 12.77 10.54
CA ALA A 173 -3.61 13.90 9.79
C ALA A 173 -4.92 14.39 10.39
N ALA A 174 -5.85 13.50 10.71
CA ALA A 174 -7.13 13.83 11.35
C ALA A 174 -6.92 14.51 12.72
N ASP A 175 -6.05 13.93 13.57
CA ASP A 175 -5.74 14.48 14.88
C ASP A 175 -5.08 15.89 14.78
N LYS A 176 -4.16 16.07 13.83
CA LYS A 176 -3.51 17.36 13.62
C LYS A 176 -4.44 18.39 13.00
N LEU A 177 -5.38 17.98 12.12
CA LEU A 177 -6.40 18.86 11.60
C LEU A 177 -7.35 19.35 12.72
N ALA A 178 -7.84 18.42 13.55
CA ALA A 178 -8.69 18.74 14.69
C ALA A 178 -7.99 19.68 15.69
N ALA A 179 -6.70 19.50 15.91
CA ALA A 179 -5.87 20.35 16.76
C ALA A 179 -5.42 21.67 16.11
N GLY A 180 -5.81 21.96 14.86
CA GLY A 180 -5.40 23.18 14.13
C GLY A 180 -3.92 23.24 13.79
N LYS A 181 -3.22 22.10 13.78
CA LYS A 181 -1.79 22.02 13.45
C LYS A 181 -1.52 21.93 11.96
N ILE A 182 -2.50 21.43 11.20
CA ILE A 182 -2.58 21.48 9.74
C ILE A 182 -3.91 22.10 9.33
N ASP A 183 -4.04 22.53 8.09
CA ASP A 183 -5.20 23.24 7.56
C ASP A 183 -6.09 22.31 6.72
N ALA A 184 -5.49 21.34 6.04
CA ALA A 184 -6.18 20.33 5.22
C ALA A 184 -5.38 19.03 5.16
N PHE A 185 -6.05 17.94 4.73
CA PHE A 185 -5.37 16.72 4.32
C PHE A 185 -6.09 16.02 3.18
N PHE A 186 -5.33 15.34 2.32
CA PHE A 186 -5.85 14.45 1.29
C PHE A 186 -6.15 13.07 1.88
N PHE A 187 -7.27 12.50 1.46
CA PHE A 187 -7.76 11.18 1.86
C PHE A 187 -8.26 10.43 0.62
N THR A 188 -7.79 9.20 0.43
CA THR A 188 -8.20 8.33 -0.70
C THR A 188 -8.70 7.00 -0.19
#